data_470bc57f0a298058e1697b25c9ffb400
#
_entry.id   470bc57f0a298058e1697b25c9ffb400
#
_cell.length_a   1.000
_cell.length_b   1.000
_cell.length_c   1.000
_cell.angle_alpha   90.00
_cell.angle_beta   90.00
_cell.angle_gamma   90.00
#
_symmetry.space_group_name_H-M   'P 1'
#
loop_
_entity.id
_entity.type
_entity.pdbx_description
1 polymer ?
#
loop_
_entity_poly.entity_id
_entity_poly.type
_entity_poly.pdbx_seq_one_letter_code
_entity_poly.pdbx_strand_id
1 'polypeptide(L)'
;MTKILKFASLFIFISTSIAETIPEKYQDVADKLISASLSDSTAYNRLAYICDTFGPRLSGSKNLENAIDWVLAEMEKDGLSNVHGERVKVPVWIRGKESAKLIKPFAKDLAILGLGGSISTPRQGIRREVIVVDSFEELEQRKDEVRGKIVLFNAAFTNYGETVQYRYKGAQEAAKYGAVASLIRSVGPWSMNTPHTGGMAYSDTIPK
;
A
#
# COMPACT_ATOMS: atom_id res chain seq x y z
N MET A 1 -49.62 -31.39 45.89
CA MET A 1 -48.58 -30.50 45.37
C MET A 1 -48.14 -30.99 44.01
N THR A 2 -48.74 -30.44 42.96
CA THR A 2 -48.55 -30.89 41.57
C THR A 2 -47.52 -29.95 40.88
N LYS A 3 -46.35 -30.47 40.55
CA LYS A 3 -45.32 -29.68 39.83
C LYS A 3 -45.68 -29.65 38.34
N ILE A 4 -45.93 -28.46 37.81
CA ILE A 4 -46.12 -28.18 36.39
C ILE A 4 -44.76 -27.98 35.77
N LEU A 5 -44.37 -28.92 34.88
CA LEU A 5 -43.15 -28.85 34.07
C LEU A 5 -43.44 -27.95 32.85
N LYS A 6 -42.82 -26.77 32.77
CA LYS A 6 -42.92 -25.88 31.61
C LYS A 6 -41.91 -26.33 30.56
N PHE A 7 -42.39 -26.87 29.45
CA PHE A 7 -41.61 -27.11 28.25
C PHE A 7 -41.41 -25.78 27.50
N ALA A 8 -40.20 -25.34 27.42
CA ALA A 8 -39.82 -24.20 26.55
C ALA A 8 -39.41 -24.77 25.19
N SER A 9 -40.27 -24.61 24.16
CA SER A 9 -39.95 -24.96 22.79
C SER A 9 -39.01 -23.89 22.23
N LEU A 10 -37.77 -24.28 21.97
CA LEU A 10 -36.77 -23.44 21.26
C LEU A 10 -37.05 -23.55 19.75
N PHE A 11 -37.62 -22.52 19.17
CA PHE A 11 -37.76 -22.39 17.72
C PHE A 11 -36.41 -21.94 17.12
N ILE A 12 -35.68 -22.86 16.47
CA ILE A 12 -34.50 -22.53 15.68
C ILE A 12 -34.99 -22.05 14.30
N PHE A 13 -34.89 -20.75 14.07
CA PHE A 13 -35.07 -20.18 12.72
C PHE A 13 -33.81 -20.48 11.90
N ILE A 14 -33.90 -21.50 11.04
CA ILE A 14 -32.89 -21.71 10.00
C ILE A 14 -33.24 -20.77 8.86
N SER A 15 -32.54 -19.63 8.76
CA SER A 15 -32.57 -18.76 7.58
C SER A 15 -31.81 -19.47 6.45
N THR A 16 -32.52 -20.14 5.57
CA THR A 16 -31.97 -20.59 4.29
C THR A 16 -31.78 -19.35 3.42
N SER A 17 -30.55 -18.90 3.22
CA SER A 17 -30.22 -17.94 2.16
C SER A 17 -30.53 -18.62 0.83
N ILE A 18 -31.66 -18.30 0.23
CA ILE A 18 -31.96 -18.69 -1.14
C ILE A 18 -31.08 -17.78 -2.01
N ALA A 19 -29.99 -18.33 -2.57
CA ALA A 19 -29.25 -17.65 -3.61
C ALA A 19 -30.24 -17.39 -4.76
N GLU A 20 -30.44 -16.13 -5.11
CA GLU A 20 -31.31 -15.75 -6.22
C GLU A 20 -30.72 -16.34 -7.51
N THR A 21 -31.43 -17.31 -8.10
CA THR A 21 -31.02 -17.97 -9.35
C THR A 21 -31.22 -16.99 -10.51
N ILE A 22 -30.22 -16.90 -11.40
CA ILE A 22 -30.35 -16.13 -12.64
C ILE A 22 -31.58 -16.66 -13.38
N PRO A 23 -32.56 -15.80 -13.78
CA PRO A 23 -33.73 -16.24 -14.50
C PRO A 23 -33.34 -17.02 -15.78
N GLU A 24 -34.00 -18.12 -16.06
CA GLU A 24 -33.69 -19.01 -17.19
C GLU A 24 -33.50 -18.27 -18.53
N LYS A 25 -34.28 -17.21 -18.75
CA LYS A 25 -34.16 -16.39 -19.99
C LYS A 25 -32.78 -15.76 -20.21
N TYR A 26 -31.95 -15.64 -19.17
CA TYR A 26 -30.60 -15.08 -19.27
C TYR A 26 -29.51 -16.15 -19.27
N GLN A 27 -29.85 -17.42 -19.00
CA GLN A 27 -28.86 -18.48 -18.80
C GLN A 27 -27.97 -18.65 -20.04
N ASP A 28 -28.58 -18.75 -21.22
CA ASP A 28 -27.85 -18.93 -22.49
C ASP A 28 -26.87 -17.78 -22.79
N VAL A 29 -27.27 -16.55 -22.45
CA VAL A 29 -26.38 -15.37 -22.62
C VAL A 29 -25.28 -15.39 -21.61
N ALA A 30 -25.56 -15.72 -20.34
CA ALA A 30 -24.57 -15.84 -19.30
C ALA A 30 -23.53 -16.92 -19.63
N ASP A 31 -23.97 -18.10 -20.10
CA ASP A 31 -23.07 -19.19 -20.46
C ASP A 31 -22.17 -18.82 -21.65
N LYS A 32 -22.68 -18.11 -22.63
CA LYS A 32 -21.88 -17.59 -23.76
C LYS A 32 -20.84 -16.59 -23.29
N LEU A 33 -21.20 -15.65 -22.41
CA LEU A 33 -20.26 -14.67 -21.84
C LEU A 33 -19.16 -15.34 -20.99
N ILE A 34 -19.54 -16.28 -20.15
CA ILE A 34 -18.60 -17.05 -19.33
C ILE A 34 -17.65 -17.84 -20.23
N SER A 35 -18.18 -18.58 -21.21
CA SER A 35 -17.36 -19.38 -22.12
C SER A 35 -16.40 -18.52 -22.94
N ALA A 36 -16.85 -17.38 -23.45
CA ALA A 36 -16.01 -16.42 -24.15
C ALA A 36 -14.91 -15.88 -23.27
N SER A 37 -15.25 -15.46 -22.04
CA SER A 37 -14.28 -14.94 -21.07
C SER A 37 -13.23 -15.96 -20.65
N LEU A 38 -13.62 -17.24 -20.48
CA LEU A 38 -12.69 -18.29 -20.08
C LEU A 38 -11.76 -18.75 -21.24
N SER A 39 -12.17 -18.54 -22.47
CA SER A 39 -11.37 -18.89 -23.66
C SER A 39 -10.50 -17.73 -24.18
N ASP A 40 -10.77 -16.51 -23.75
CA ASP A 40 -10.05 -15.30 -24.19
C ASP A 40 -8.84 -14.99 -23.31
N SER A 41 -7.68 -14.84 -23.93
CA SER A 41 -6.44 -14.43 -23.26
C SER A 41 -6.14 -12.93 -23.37
N THR A 42 -7.02 -12.13 -23.98
CA THR A 42 -6.77 -10.71 -24.28
C THR A 42 -6.50 -9.90 -23.02
N ALA A 43 -7.26 -10.13 -21.95
CA ALA A 43 -7.05 -9.43 -20.68
C ALA A 43 -5.68 -9.71 -20.08
N TYR A 44 -5.25 -10.98 -20.09
CA TYR A 44 -3.91 -11.36 -19.62
C TYR A 44 -2.80 -10.74 -20.47
N ASN A 45 -2.94 -10.81 -21.80
CA ASN A 45 -1.95 -10.26 -22.72
C ASN A 45 -1.81 -8.74 -22.58
N ARG A 46 -2.92 -8.03 -22.39
CA ARG A 46 -2.92 -6.59 -22.12
C ARG A 46 -2.27 -6.25 -20.78
N LEU A 47 -2.54 -7.04 -19.74
CA LEU A 47 -1.89 -6.87 -18.45
C LEU A 47 -0.38 -7.10 -18.54
N ALA A 48 0.06 -8.16 -19.21
CA ALA A 48 1.47 -8.44 -19.47
C ALA A 48 2.12 -7.28 -20.22
N TYR A 49 1.49 -6.82 -21.30
CA TYR A 49 2.00 -5.70 -22.09
C TYR A 49 2.17 -4.42 -21.28
N ILE A 50 1.17 -4.04 -20.46
CA ILE A 50 1.25 -2.86 -19.59
C ILE A 50 2.40 -2.99 -18.58
N CYS A 51 2.57 -4.16 -17.98
CA CYS A 51 3.61 -4.39 -16.98
C CYS A 51 5.01 -4.38 -17.60
N ASP A 52 5.17 -5.05 -18.72
CA ASP A 52 6.48 -5.28 -19.33
C ASP A 52 6.95 -4.06 -20.15
N THR A 53 6.03 -3.29 -20.74
CA THR A 53 6.38 -2.19 -21.64
C THR A 53 6.55 -0.85 -20.91
N PHE A 54 5.63 -0.50 -19.99
CA PHE A 54 5.61 0.84 -19.39
C PHE A 54 6.29 0.90 -18.02
N GLY A 55 6.49 -0.24 -17.34
CA GLY A 55 7.07 -0.26 -16.00
C GLY A 55 6.27 0.53 -14.95
N PRO A 56 6.92 1.18 -13.97
CA PRO A 56 6.24 1.95 -12.93
C PRO A 56 5.48 3.15 -13.51
N ARG A 57 4.20 3.27 -13.19
CA ARG A 57 3.27 4.29 -13.71
C ARG A 57 2.76 5.19 -12.59
N LEU A 58 3.68 5.93 -11.97
CA LEU A 58 3.31 6.90 -10.94
C LEU A 58 2.61 8.11 -11.56
N SER A 59 1.72 8.74 -10.81
CA SER A 59 1.01 9.95 -11.22
C SER A 59 1.98 11.02 -11.75
N GLY A 60 1.70 11.57 -12.94
CA GLY A 60 2.53 12.55 -13.61
C GLY A 60 3.84 12.04 -14.23
N SER A 61 4.05 10.71 -14.25
CA SER A 61 5.21 10.14 -14.92
C SER A 61 4.99 9.96 -16.41
N LYS A 62 6.08 10.02 -17.20
CA LYS A 62 6.01 9.76 -18.64
C LYS A 62 5.50 8.35 -18.96
N ASN A 63 5.83 7.37 -18.10
CA ASN A 63 5.36 6.00 -18.26
C ASN A 63 3.83 5.91 -18.11
N LEU A 64 3.23 6.68 -17.20
CA LEU A 64 1.78 6.75 -17.06
C LEU A 64 1.13 7.36 -18.31
N GLU A 65 1.66 8.49 -18.79
CA GLU A 65 1.14 9.15 -20.01
C GLU A 65 1.19 8.19 -21.21
N ASN A 66 2.32 7.53 -21.43
CA ASN A 66 2.46 6.54 -22.52
C ASN A 66 1.47 5.37 -22.37
N ALA A 67 1.21 4.93 -21.13
CA ALA A 67 0.25 3.86 -20.88
C ALA A 67 -1.19 4.33 -21.16
N ILE A 68 -1.52 5.58 -20.83
CA ILE A 68 -2.84 6.18 -21.14
C ILE A 68 -3.03 6.24 -22.66
N ASP A 69 -2.06 6.75 -23.41
CA ASP A 69 -2.12 6.81 -24.86
C ASP A 69 -2.37 5.42 -25.47
N TRP A 70 -1.66 4.41 -24.97
CA TRP A 70 -1.84 3.04 -25.42
C TRP A 70 -3.24 2.49 -25.08
N VAL A 71 -3.73 2.75 -23.85
CA VAL A 71 -5.08 2.31 -23.45
C VAL A 71 -6.16 2.92 -24.34
N LEU A 72 -6.06 4.21 -24.66
CA LEU A 72 -7.00 4.87 -25.57
C LEU A 72 -7.00 4.19 -26.94
N ALA A 73 -5.82 3.90 -27.49
CA ALA A 73 -5.70 3.19 -28.77
C ALA A 73 -6.28 1.77 -28.73
N GLU A 74 -6.12 1.04 -27.63
CA GLU A 74 -6.73 -0.30 -27.46
C GLU A 74 -8.25 -0.21 -27.35
N MET A 75 -8.78 0.80 -26.66
CA MET A 75 -10.23 1.02 -26.58
C MET A 75 -10.85 1.33 -27.97
N GLU A 76 -10.16 2.09 -28.80
CA GLU A 76 -10.57 2.35 -30.20
C GLU A 76 -10.55 1.05 -31.03
N LYS A 77 -9.52 0.22 -30.90
CA LYS A 77 -9.43 -1.10 -31.56
C LYS A 77 -10.57 -2.05 -31.16
N ASP A 78 -11.03 -1.94 -29.91
CA ASP A 78 -12.17 -2.71 -29.41
C ASP A 78 -13.52 -2.20 -29.97
N GLY A 79 -13.50 -1.13 -30.75
CA GLY A 79 -14.71 -0.55 -31.35
C GLY A 79 -15.55 0.26 -30.38
N LEU A 80 -14.96 0.72 -29.25
CA LEU A 80 -15.67 1.59 -28.33
C LEU A 80 -15.87 2.98 -28.96
N SER A 81 -17.02 3.59 -28.70
CA SER A 81 -17.33 4.93 -29.19
C SER A 81 -16.91 6.00 -28.17
N ASN A 82 -16.66 7.21 -28.67
CA ASN A 82 -16.34 8.40 -27.86
C ASN A 82 -15.10 8.21 -26.94
N VAL A 83 -14.09 7.51 -27.47
CA VAL A 83 -12.82 7.33 -26.74
C VAL A 83 -12.05 8.63 -26.71
N HIS A 84 -11.77 9.14 -25.51
CA HIS A 84 -10.99 10.36 -25.31
C HIS A 84 -10.36 10.40 -23.92
N GLY A 85 -9.29 11.18 -23.77
CA GLY A 85 -8.66 11.44 -22.49
C GLY A 85 -9.17 12.75 -21.88
N GLU A 86 -9.39 12.74 -20.56
CA GLU A 86 -9.73 13.95 -19.80
C GLU A 86 -8.55 14.44 -18.97
N ARG A 87 -8.33 15.75 -18.96
CA ARG A 87 -7.23 16.36 -18.19
C ARG A 87 -7.61 16.49 -16.73
N VAL A 88 -6.78 15.92 -15.85
CA VAL A 88 -6.92 16.02 -14.40
C VAL A 88 -5.65 16.56 -13.77
N LYS A 89 -5.78 17.31 -12.66
CA LYS A 89 -4.63 17.75 -11.87
C LYS A 89 -4.40 16.73 -10.75
N VAL A 90 -3.20 16.19 -10.67
CA VAL A 90 -2.81 15.21 -9.66
C VAL A 90 -1.54 15.68 -8.93
N PRO A 91 -1.38 15.35 -7.63
CA PRO A 91 -0.11 15.57 -6.95
C PRO A 91 0.97 14.67 -7.56
N VAL A 92 2.16 15.23 -7.77
CA VAL A 92 3.30 14.52 -8.31
C VAL A 92 4.40 14.45 -7.26
N TRP A 93 4.86 13.24 -6.98
CA TRP A 93 6.04 13.00 -6.16
C TRP A 93 7.09 12.26 -7.00
N ILE A 94 8.29 12.83 -7.08
CA ILE A 94 9.38 12.29 -7.89
C ILE A 94 10.44 11.74 -6.95
N ARG A 95 10.75 10.45 -7.09
CA ARG A 95 11.82 9.79 -6.35
C ARG A 95 13.18 10.32 -6.79
N GLY A 96 13.96 10.79 -5.83
CA GLY A 96 15.33 11.23 -6.03
C GLY A 96 16.36 10.10 -5.93
N LYS A 97 17.62 10.48 -5.75
CA LYS A 97 18.69 9.54 -5.39
C LYS A 97 18.62 9.27 -3.90
N GLU A 98 18.64 8.02 -3.52
CA GLU A 98 18.47 7.56 -2.15
C GLU A 98 19.66 6.72 -1.74
N SER A 99 20.17 6.94 -0.53
CA SER A 99 21.22 6.10 0.07
C SER A 99 21.17 6.16 1.57
N ALA A 100 21.50 5.06 2.22
CA ALA A 100 21.74 5.02 3.67
C ALA A 100 22.93 4.12 3.98
N LYS A 101 23.71 4.50 4.98
CA LYS A 101 24.88 3.75 5.39
C LYS A 101 24.97 3.70 6.92
N LEU A 102 25.11 2.51 7.45
CA LEU A 102 25.54 2.31 8.82
C LEU A 102 27.03 2.64 8.90
N ILE A 103 27.43 3.51 9.85
CA ILE A 103 28.81 3.97 9.99
C ILE A 103 29.51 3.26 11.14
N LYS A 104 28.80 3.04 12.24
CA LYS A 104 29.27 2.35 13.44
C LYS A 104 28.21 1.33 13.89
N PRO A 105 28.59 0.20 14.49
CA PRO A 105 29.96 -0.23 14.85
C PRO A 105 30.80 -0.69 13.66
N PHE A 106 30.23 -0.93 12.50
CA PHE A 106 30.91 -1.30 11.24
C PHE A 106 30.23 -0.60 10.05
N ALA A 107 31.00 -0.38 8.99
CA ALA A 107 30.47 0.25 7.78
C ALA A 107 29.66 -0.76 6.94
N LYS A 108 28.39 -0.41 6.62
CA LYS A 108 27.51 -1.23 5.78
C LYS A 108 26.55 -0.34 5.01
N ASP A 109 26.48 -0.51 3.70
CA ASP A 109 25.42 0.10 2.91
C ASP A 109 24.11 -0.63 3.13
N LEU A 110 23.04 0.16 3.31
CA LEU A 110 21.72 -0.36 3.57
C LEU A 110 20.85 -0.27 2.28
N ALA A 111 20.16 -1.34 1.98
CA ALA A 111 19.11 -1.30 0.96
C ALA A 111 17.92 -0.51 1.54
N ILE A 112 17.66 0.65 0.95
CA ILE A 112 16.53 1.51 1.34
C ILE A 112 15.68 1.85 0.12
N LEU A 113 14.46 2.24 0.38
CA LEU A 113 13.55 2.79 -0.62
C LEU A 113 12.67 3.84 0.05
N GLY A 114 12.75 5.08 -0.42
CA GLY A 114 12.00 6.21 0.15
C GLY A 114 10.50 5.99 0.00
N LEU A 115 9.75 6.46 0.98
CA LEU A 115 8.30 6.39 0.96
C LEU A 115 7.74 7.50 0.08
N GLY A 116 6.74 7.16 -0.72
CA GLY A 116 6.03 8.14 -1.56
C GLY A 116 5.44 9.26 -0.71
N GLY A 117 5.72 10.50 -1.09
CA GLY A 117 5.33 11.68 -0.33
C GLY A 117 6.39 12.16 0.68
N SER A 118 7.48 11.41 0.93
CA SER A 118 8.55 11.87 1.82
C SER A 118 9.27 13.10 1.27
N ILE A 119 9.75 13.95 2.18
CA ILE A 119 10.58 15.11 1.84
C ILE A 119 12.06 14.72 1.73
N SER A 120 12.83 15.49 0.98
CA SER A 120 14.25 15.28 0.83
C SER A 120 15.02 15.66 2.09
N THR A 121 16.09 14.93 2.38
CA THR A 121 17.11 15.39 3.33
C THR A 121 17.86 16.61 2.78
N PRO A 122 18.52 17.40 3.64
CA PRO A 122 19.46 18.42 3.17
C PRO A 122 20.50 17.84 2.20
N ARG A 123 21.04 18.66 1.28
CA ARG A 123 21.97 18.21 0.23
C ARG A 123 23.17 17.40 0.75
N GLN A 124 23.68 17.72 1.97
CA GLN A 124 24.78 17.02 2.63
C GLN A 124 24.33 15.72 3.33
N GLY A 125 23.02 15.40 3.27
CA GLY A 125 22.44 14.27 3.98
C GLY A 125 22.31 14.52 5.50
N ILE A 126 21.90 13.47 6.21
CA ILE A 126 21.77 13.47 7.68
C ILE A 126 22.68 12.38 8.24
N ARG A 127 23.55 12.76 9.19
CA ARG A 127 24.38 11.83 9.95
C ARG A 127 24.09 12.00 11.43
N ARG A 128 23.42 11.02 12.04
CA ARG A 128 23.00 11.05 13.45
C ARG A 128 23.01 9.65 14.04
N GLU A 129 22.93 9.59 15.35
CA GLU A 129 22.65 8.35 16.06
C GLU A 129 21.25 7.83 15.73
N VAL A 130 21.09 6.51 15.81
CA VAL A 130 19.83 5.83 15.60
C VAL A 130 19.30 5.33 16.93
N ILE A 131 18.05 5.64 17.23
CA ILE A 131 17.28 4.99 18.27
C ILE A 131 16.35 3.96 17.61
N VAL A 132 16.39 2.73 18.10
CA VAL A 132 15.55 1.64 17.62
C VAL A 132 14.40 1.47 18.58
N VAL A 133 13.18 1.38 18.05
CA VAL A 133 11.95 1.14 18.80
C VAL A 133 11.09 0.11 18.07
N ASP A 134 10.37 -0.71 18.82
CA ASP A 134 9.51 -1.75 18.25
C ASP A 134 8.05 -1.31 18.14
N SER A 135 7.66 -0.22 18.82
CA SER A 135 6.30 0.29 18.80
C SER A 135 6.20 1.81 18.98
N PHE A 136 5.04 2.39 18.77
CA PHE A 136 4.76 3.80 19.09
C PHE A 136 4.73 4.04 20.61
N GLU A 137 4.30 3.06 21.38
CA GLU A 137 4.29 3.10 22.84
C GLU A 137 5.73 3.15 23.39
N GLU A 138 6.64 2.35 22.85
CA GLU A 138 8.06 2.41 23.21
C GLU A 138 8.69 3.74 22.81
N LEU A 139 8.34 4.26 21.63
CA LEU A 139 8.80 5.59 21.22
C LEU A 139 8.37 6.67 22.22
N GLU A 140 7.12 6.63 22.71
CA GLU A 140 6.62 7.58 23.70
C GLU A 140 7.32 7.43 25.05
N GLN A 141 7.54 6.20 25.52
CA GLN A 141 8.26 5.92 26.76
C GLN A 141 9.70 6.46 26.73
N ARG A 142 10.31 6.43 25.54
CA ARG A 142 11.71 6.86 25.32
C ARG A 142 11.83 8.22 24.65
N LYS A 143 10.79 9.05 24.69
CA LYS A 143 10.71 10.33 23.98
C LYS A 143 11.88 11.29 24.27
N ASP A 144 12.40 11.28 25.48
CA ASP A 144 13.52 12.16 25.90
C ASP A 144 14.85 11.77 25.23
N GLU A 145 14.96 10.54 24.71
CA GLU A 145 16.11 10.05 23.96
C GLU A 145 16.08 10.40 22.47
N VAL A 146 14.95 10.86 21.92
CA VAL A 146 14.66 10.93 20.48
C VAL A 146 15.24 12.17 19.82
N ARG A 147 15.25 13.30 20.54
CA ARG A 147 15.58 14.61 19.95
C ARG A 147 16.94 14.60 19.23
N GLY A 148 16.92 15.01 17.95
CA GLY A 148 18.09 15.09 17.09
C GLY A 148 18.62 13.75 16.57
N LYS A 149 17.93 12.64 16.82
CA LYS A 149 18.30 11.30 16.34
C LYS A 149 17.45 10.87 15.15
N ILE A 150 17.84 9.77 14.54
CA ILE A 150 17.06 9.03 13.54
C ILE A 150 16.30 7.94 14.31
N VAL A 151 14.98 7.85 14.14
CA VAL A 151 14.17 6.77 14.71
C VAL A 151 14.07 5.63 13.71
N LEU A 152 14.41 4.41 14.12
CA LEU A 152 14.18 3.19 13.38
C LEU A 152 13.06 2.38 14.04
N PHE A 153 11.92 2.29 13.36
CA PHE A 153 10.85 1.36 13.75
C PHE A 153 11.20 -0.05 13.27
N ASN A 154 11.52 -0.92 14.22
CA ASN A 154 11.86 -2.33 13.97
C ASN A 154 10.72 -3.28 14.32
N ALA A 155 9.49 -2.82 14.23
CA ALA A 155 8.31 -3.61 14.57
C ALA A 155 8.31 -4.97 13.84
N ALA A 156 8.08 -6.04 14.60
CA ALA A 156 7.90 -7.37 14.03
C ALA A 156 6.64 -7.41 13.17
N PHE A 157 6.69 -8.12 12.06
CA PHE A 157 5.51 -8.30 11.21
C PHE A 157 4.51 -9.25 11.89
N THR A 158 3.30 -8.78 12.11
CA THR A 158 2.16 -9.55 12.58
C THR A 158 1.20 -9.80 11.43
N ASN A 159 0.58 -8.75 10.96
CA ASN A 159 -0.20 -8.69 9.74
C ASN A 159 0.01 -7.33 9.06
N TYR A 160 -0.41 -7.22 7.81
CA TYR A 160 -0.17 -6.00 7.03
C TYR A 160 -0.88 -4.78 7.62
N GLY A 161 -2.13 -4.92 8.06
CA GLY A 161 -2.95 -3.81 8.57
C GLY A 161 -2.35 -3.15 9.81
N GLU A 162 -1.80 -3.94 10.72
CA GLU A 162 -1.14 -3.44 11.93
C GLU A 162 0.26 -2.89 11.62
N THR A 163 1.08 -3.67 10.91
CA THR A 163 2.49 -3.30 10.71
C THR A 163 2.66 -2.11 9.76
N VAL A 164 1.77 -1.91 8.80
CA VAL A 164 1.82 -0.78 7.87
C VAL A 164 1.67 0.59 8.53
N GLN A 165 1.15 0.67 9.76
CA GLN A 165 0.99 1.92 10.49
C GLN A 165 2.33 2.60 10.76
N TYR A 166 3.39 1.84 11.01
CA TYR A 166 4.74 2.38 11.19
C TYR A 166 5.26 3.05 9.93
N ARG A 167 4.93 2.52 8.74
CA ARG A 167 5.24 3.16 7.46
C ARG A 167 4.45 4.45 7.27
N TYR A 168 3.14 4.40 7.52
CA TYR A 168 2.27 5.53 7.23
C TYR A 168 2.41 6.68 8.21
N LYS A 169 2.55 6.39 9.50
CA LYS A 169 2.59 7.38 10.60
C LYS A 169 3.97 7.58 11.22
N GLY A 170 4.91 6.66 11.00
CA GLY A 170 6.17 6.63 11.75
C GLY A 170 6.96 7.94 11.72
N ALA A 171 7.04 8.61 10.56
CA ALA A 171 7.74 9.89 10.48
C ALA A 171 7.06 10.98 11.32
N GLN A 172 5.72 11.03 11.32
CA GLN A 172 4.97 11.99 12.12
C GLN A 172 5.12 11.73 13.62
N GLU A 173 5.02 10.47 14.03
CA GLU A 173 5.17 10.09 15.44
C GLU A 173 6.58 10.40 15.95
N ALA A 174 7.60 10.10 15.16
CA ALA A 174 8.98 10.43 15.50
C ALA A 174 9.23 11.96 15.58
N ALA A 175 8.64 12.72 14.66
CA ALA A 175 8.78 14.18 14.60
C ALA A 175 8.21 14.90 15.84
N LYS A 176 7.16 14.36 16.48
CA LYS A 176 6.59 14.89 17.73
C LYS A 176 7.65 15.06 18.82
N TYR A 177 8.63 14.19 18.86
CA TYR A 177 9.69 14.17 19.86
C TYR A 177 11.02 14.75 19.35
N GLY A 178 11.01 15.35 18.13
CA GLY A 178 12.16 16.04 17.57
C GLY A 178 13.18 15.12 16.88
N ALA A 179 12.75 13.98 16.37
CA ALA A 179 13.56 13.17 15.46
C ALA A 179 13.87 13.96 14.18
N VAL A 180 15.02 13.70 13.57
CA VAL A 180 15.46 14.35 12.33
C VAL A 180 15.22 13.50 11.08
N ALA A 181 14.93 12.22 11.25
CA ALA A 181 14.52 11.30 10.20
C ALA A 181 13.87 10.05 10.82
N SER A 182 13.12 9.33 9.99
CA SER A 182 12.52 8.06 10.36
C SER A 182 12.89 6.98 9.34
N LEU A 183 13.22 5.81 9.84
CA LEU A 183 13.44 4.58 9.08
C LEU A 183 12.45 3.53 9.56
N ILE A 184 12.10 2.60 8.68
CA ILE A 184 11.16 1.54 9.00
C ILE A 184 11.70 0.23 8.45
N ARG A 185 11.66 -0.81 9.28
CA ARG A 185 11.82 -2.17 8.77
C ARG A 185 10.73 -2.44 7.72
N SER A 186 11.11 -3.04 6.59
CA SER A 186 10.15 -3.40 5.54
C SER A 186 8.94 -4.14 6.09
N VAL A 187 7.74 -3.72 5.68
CA VAL A 187 6.47 -4.32 6.12
C VAL A 187 6.27 -5.66 5.43
N GLY A 188 6.75 -6.71 6.06
CA GLY A 188 6.67 -8.07 5.56
C GLY A 188 7.32 -9.07 6.53
N PRO A 189 6.97 -10.36 6.43
CA PRO A 189 7.47 -11.39 7.36
C PRO A 189 8.98 -11.65 7.20
N TRP A 190 9.51 -11.48 6.01
CA TRP A 190 10.93 -11.58 5.68
C TRP A 190 11.29 -10.68 4.50
N SER A 191 12.57 -10.48 4.27
CA SER A 191 13.08 -9.72 3.15
C SER A 191 14.36 -10.34 2.59
N MET A 192 14.49 -10.36 1.28
CA MET A 192 15.72 -10.72 0.56
C MET A 192 16.56 -9.48 0.23
N ASN A 193 16.64 -8.54 1.16
CA ASN A 193 17.27 -7.24 0.96
C ASN A 193 16.57 -6.37 -0.10
N THR A 194 15.27 -6.60 -0.28
CA THR A 194 14.40 -5.85 -1.18
C THR A 194 13.44 -5.00 -0.34
N PRO A 195 13.64 -3.67 -0.26
CA PRO A 195 12.78 -2.81 0.54
C PRO A 195 11.34 -2.80 0.02
N HIS A 196 10.37 -2.92 0.93
CA HIS A 196 8.97 -2.74 0.63
C HIS A 196 8.59 -1.28 0.85
N THR A 197 8.05 -0.63 -0.17
CA THR A 197 7.68 0.78 -0.12
C THR A 197 6.16 0.99 -0.21
N GLY A 198 5.75 2.22 -0.10
CA GLY A 198 4.38 2.71 -0.29
C GLY A 198 4.35 4.21 -0.01
N GLY A 199 3.16 4.76 0.14
CA GLY A 199 2.97 6.15 0.50
C GLY A 199 3.02 6.38 2.01
N MET A 200 3.29 7.62 2.36
CA MET A 200 3.10 8.19 3.68
C MET A 200 2.41 9.56 3.57
N ALA A 201 1.92 10.09 4.67
CA ALA A 201 1.36 11.43 4.72
C ALA A 201 2.02 12.22 5.86
N TYR A 202 2.03 13.54 5.72
CA TYR A 202 2.38 14.47 6.79
C TYR A 202 1.11 15.16 7.28
N SER A 203 1.06 15.43 8.58
CA SER A 203 0.06 16.30 9.18
C SER A 203 0.51 17.77 9.04
N ASP A 204 -0.45 18.66 8.85
CA ASP A 204 -0.16 20.11 8.82
C ASP A 204 0.24 20.67 10.19
N THR A 205 -0.01 19.91 11.26
CA THR A 205 0.25 20.32 12.66
C THR A 205 1.58 19.81 13.22
N ILE A 206 2.29 18.96 12.49
CA ILE A 206 3.57 18.34 12.94
C ILE A 206 4.67 18.78 11.96
N PRO A 207 5.86 19.20 12.44
CA PRO A 207 7.00 19.52 11.57
C PRO A 207 7.35 18.35 10.62
N LYS A 208 7.74 18.71 9.39
CA LYS A 208 8.18 17.76 8.37
C LYS A 208 9.66 17.47 8.50
#